data_293376330e6c3bb181affe9117b571cb
#
_entry.id   293376330e6c3bb181affe9117b571cb
#
_cell.length_a   1.000
_cell.length_b   1.000
_cell.length_c   1.000
_cell.angle_alpha   90.00
_cell.angle_beta   90.00
_cell.angle_gamma   90.00
#
_symmetry.space_group_name_H-M   'P 1'
#
loop_
_entity.id
_entity.type
_entity.pdbx_description
1 polymer ?
#
loop_
_entity_poly.entity_id
_entity_poly.type
_entity_poly.pdbx_seq_one_letter_code
_entity_poly.pdbx_strand_id
1 'polypeptide(L)'
;MNYTLNQLNIFLKVVQNESITKAAQELFLSQPAVSIQLKNFQDQFDIPLTQVVNRKLFVTDFGREVALTAEKILNEVNEINFKTATFKGKVSGTLKVSVVSTGKYVIPYLLSDFLQKYPDIDLQLDVSNKAKITADLINNTVDVSLLSTLPEALNVERISLMSNCLYLVSGRPMPHIKSIKNLPDDLPFIFREEGSATRKAMEDYIQKNGLSVKKKLVLTSNEAVKQAVRANIGISIMPIIGIRNELNNGQLFSMPLEGLPIVSEWNLVWIKGKRMFPAAQAFIDYLTAEKQSLIQNHFSWADEYAENKN
;
A
#
# COMPACT_ATOMS: atom_id res chain seq x y z
N MET A 1 -36.62 -13.07 -3.66
CA MET A 1 -35.22 -12.93 -4.05
C MET A 1 -34.59 -14.33 -4.12
N ASN A 2 -34.13 -14.74 -5.31
CA ASN A 2 -33.62 -16.11 -5.54
C ASN A 2 -32.25 -16.05 -6.26
N TYR A 3 -31.33 -15.22 -5.79
CA TYR A 3 -29.98 -15.19 -6.33
C TYR A 3 -29.02 -16.10 -5.56
N THR A 4 -28.02 -16.61 -6.27
CA THR A 4 -27.04 -17.57 -5.74
C THR A 4 -25.72 -16.86 -5.42
N LEU A 5 -24.88 -17.49 -4.55
CA LEU A 5 -23.51 -17.00 -4.30
C LEU A 5 -22.68 -16.90 -5.57
N ASN A 6 -22.88 -17.80 -6.53
CA ASN A 6 -22.21 -17.73 -7.83
C ASN A 6 -22.60 -16.47 -8.62
N GLN A 7 -23.87 -16.08 -8.59
CA GLN A 7 -24.32 -14.84 -9.24
C GLN A 7 -23.75 -13.59 -8.55
N LEU A 8 -23.67 -13.58 -7.20
CA LEU A 8 -23.00 -12.50 -6.48
C LEU A 8 -21.51 -12.38 -6.88
N ASN A 9 -20.80 -13.51 -6.98
CA ASN A 9 -19.41 -13.53 -7.40
C ASN A 9 -19.21 -13.02 -8.83
N ILE A 10 -20.05 -13.49 -9.76
CA ILE A 10 -20.02 -13.04 -11.16
C ILE A 10 -20.29 -11.54 -11.24
N PHE A 11 -21.31 -11.04 -10.55
CA PHE A 11 -21.63 -9.61 -10.52
C PHE A 11 -20.47 -8.79 -9.97
N LEU A 12 -19.89 -9.20 -8.84
CA LEU A 12 -18.74 -8.53 -8.24
C LEU A 12 -17.54 -8.46 -9.20
N LYS A 13 -17.23 -9.56 -9.90
CA LYS A 13 -16.16 -9.60 -10.91
C LYS A 13 -16.43 -8.70 -12.11
N VAL A 14 -17.68 -8.60 -12.54
CA VAL A 14 -18.07 -7.67 -13.59
C VAL A 14 -17.92 -6.21 -13.15
N VAL A 15 -18.30 -5.89 -11.91
CA VAL A 15 -18.13 -4.55 -11.33
C VAL A 15 -16.66 -4.17 -11.22
N GLN A 16 -15.80 -5.07 -10.72
CA GLN A 16 -14.37 -4.84 -10.57
C GLN A 16 -13.66 -4.60 -11.90
N ASN A 17 -14.06 -5.30 -12.95
CA ASN A 17 -13.45 -5.22 -14.28
C ASN A 17 -14.10 -4.20 -15.22
N GLU A 18 -15.29 -3.71 -14.88
CA GLU A 18 -16.18 -2.93 -15.79
C GLU A 18 -16.30 -3.57 -17.19
N SER A 19 -16.19 -4.90 -17.24
CA SER A 19 -16.13 -5.68 -18.48
C SER A 19 -16.57 -7.12 -18.26
N ILE A 20 -17.61 -7.54 -18.97
CA ILE A 20 -18.09 -8.93 -18.97
C ILE A 20 -17.01 -9.89 -19.50
N THR A 21 -16.28 -9.48 -20.54
CA THR A 21 -15.25 -10.32 -21.17
C THR A 21 -14.07 -10.56 -20.22
N LYS A 22 -13.57 -9.52 -19.53
CA LYS A 22 -12.50 -9.67 -18.57
C LYS A 22 -12.94 -10.48 -17.34
N ALA A 23 -14.15 -10.23 -16.84
CA ALA A 23 -14.72 -11.02 -15.75
C ALA A 23 -14.83 -12.50 -16.11
N ALA A 24 -15.24 -12.81 -17.35
CA ALA A 24 -15.33 -14.19 -17.85
C ALA A 24 -13.94 -14.87 -17.88
N GLN A 25 -12.91 -14.16 -18.34
CA GLN A 25 -11.53 -14.66 -18.33
C GLN A 25 -11.04 -14.96 -16.90
N GLU A 26 -11.25 -14.04 -15.95
CA GLU A 26 -10.87 -14.24 -14.54
C GLU A 26 -11.61 -15.41 -13.88
N LEU A 27 -12.87 -15.63 -14.26
CA LEU A 27 -13.71 -16.70 -13.72
C LEU A 27 -13.53 -18.04 -14.46
N PHE A 28 -12.71 -18.09 -15.51
CA PHE A 28 -12.54 -19.25 -16.38
C PHE A 28 -13.87 -19.74 -16.96
N LEU A 29 -14.75 -18.79 -17.30
CA LEU A 29 -16.06 -19.03 -17.91
C LEU A 29 -16.14 -18.46 -19.33
N SER A 30 -17.13 -18.91 -20.11
CA SER A 30 -17.43 -18.26 -21.37
C SER A 30 -18.15 -16.93 -21.17
N GLN A 31 -17.90 -15.95 -22.04
CA GLN A 31 -18.56 -14.65 -21.97
C GLN A 31 -20.10 -14.74 -22.03
N PRO A 32 -20.72 -15.63 -22.87
CA PRO A 32 -22.17 -15.83 -22.85
C PRO A 32 -22.67 -16.34 -21.48
N ALA A 33 -21.96 -17.25 -20.83
CA ALA A 33 -22.34 -17.77 -19.52
C ALA A 33 -22.35 -16.66 -18.46
N VAL A 34 -21.31 -15.82 -18.40
CA VAL A 34 -21.26 -14.66 -17.50
C VAL A 34 -22.38 -13.67 -17.80
N SER A 35 -22.64 -13.38 -19.09
CA SER A 35 -23.71 -12.47 -19.51
C SER A 35 -25.11 -12.95 -19.08
N ILE A 36 -25.40 -14.24 -19.22
CA ILE A 36 -26.68 -14.83 -18.80
C ILE A 36 -26.83 -14.75 -17.28
N GLN A 37 -25.79 -15.12 -16.53
CA GLN A 37 -25.84 -15.09 -15.06
C GLN A 37 -25.97 -13.66 -14.52
N LEU A 38 -25.26 -12.72 -15.12
CA LEU A 38 -25.36 -11.29 -14.79
C LEU A 38 -26.79 -10.79 -15.05
N LYS A 39 -27.37 -11.11 -16.22
CA LYS A 39 -28.74 -10.75 -16.55
C LYS A 39 -29.72 -11.34 -15.54
N ASN A 40 -29.66 -12.65 -15.29
CA ASN A 40 -30.55 -13.32 -14.33
C ASN A 40 -30.43 -12.73 -12.91
N PHE A 41 -29.27 -12.23 -12.53
CA PHE A 41 -29.08 -11.52 -11.25
C PHE A 41 -29.73 -10.14 -11.27
N GLN A 42 -29.51 -9.35 -12.34
CA GLN A 42 -30.04 -7.99 -12.48
C GLN A 42 -31.59 -7.99 -12.61
N ASP A 43 -32.17 -8.98 -13.27
CA ASP A 43 -33.61 -9.09 -13.46
C ASP A 43 -34.39 -9.29 -12.13
N GLN A 44 -33.68 -9.46 -11.01
CA GLN A 44 -34.29 -9.55 -9.67
C GLN A 44 -34.40 -8.19 -8.95
N PHE A 45 -33.91 -7.13 -9.59
CA PHE A 45 -33.94 -5.78 -9.03
C PHE A 45 -34.73 -4.84 -9.94
N ASP A 46 -35.59 -4.03 -9.33
CA ASP A 46 -36.36 -3.02 -10.06
C ASP A 46 -35.49 -1.83 -10.51
N ILE A 47 -34.29 -1.69 -9.90
CA ILE A 47 -33.32 -0.65 -10.20
C ILE A 47 -32.13 -1.27 -10.94
N PRO A 48 -31.73 -0.73 -12.10
CA PRO A 48 -30.59 -1.27 -12.85
C PRO A 48 -29.30 -1.24 -12.06
N LEU A 49 -28.56 -2.36 -12.02
CA LEU A 49 -27.23 -2.45 -11.40
C LEU A 49 -26.12 -2.01 -12.35
N THR A 50 -26.31 -2.25 -13.65
CA THR A 50 -25.37 -1.83 -14.70
C THR A 50 -26.12 -1.26 -15.88
N GLN A 51 -25.43 -0.42 -16.67
CA GLN A 51 -25.94 0.17 -17.92
C GLN A 51 -24.89 0.00 -19.01
N VAL A 52 -25.35 -0.19 -20.26
CA VAL A 52 -24.48 -0.22 -21.42
C VAL A 52 -24.68 1.05 -22.24
N VAL A 53 -23.66 1.90 -22.30
CA VAL A 53 -23.65 3.14 -23.07
C VAL A 53 -22.48 3.06 -24.05
N ASN A 54 -22.74 3.28 -25.34
CA ASN A 54 -21.72 3.21 -26.41
C ASN A 54 -20.86 1.93 -26.38
N ARG A 55 -21.50 0.77 -26.16
CA ARG A 55 -20.87 -0.56 -26.03
C ARG A 55 -19.91 -0.69 -24.83
N LYS A 56 -19.92 0.24 -23.89
CA LYS A 56 -19.19 0.17 -22.63
C LYS A 56 -20.16 -0.10 -21.49
N LEU A 57 -19.77 -0.97 -20.58
CA LEU A 57 -20.52 -1.28 -19.38
C LEU A 57 -20.18 -0.25 -18.29
N PHE A 58 -21.21 0.31 -17.67
CA PHE A 58 -21.11 1.21 -16.54
C PHE A 58 -21.87 0.64 -15.36
N VAL A 59 -21.31 0.73 -14.18
CA VAL A 59 -21.95 0.34 -12.93
C VAL A 59 -22.71 1.54 -12.37
N THR A 60 -23.99 1.36 -12.03
CA THR A 60 -24.79 2.41 -11.39
C THR A 60 -24.39 2.61 -9.93
N ASP A 61 -24.81 3.71 -9.30
CA ASP A 61 -24.54 3.94 -7.88
C ASP A 61 -25.19 2.85 -7.03
N PHE A 62 -26.43 2.47 -7.35
CA PHE A 62 -27.09 1.32 -6.71
C PHE A 62 -26.34 0.01 -6.94
N GLY A 63 -25.81 -0.21 -8.15
CA GLY A 63 -24.97 -1.35 -8.47
C GLY A 63 -23.69 -1.40 -7.63
N ARG A 64 -23.06 -0.26 -7.34
CA ARG A 64 -21.89 -0.19 -6.44
C ARG A 64 -22.25 -0.58 -5.01
N GLU A 65 -23.38 -0.10 -4.50
CA GLU A 65 -23.84 -0.48 -3.16
C GLU A 65 -24.18 -1.97 -3.03
N VAL A 66 -24.83 -2.53 -4.07
CA VAL A 66 -25.10 -3.98 -4.12
C VAL A 66 -23.79 -4.76 -4.21
N ALA A 67 -22.77 -4.28 -4.97
CA ALA A 67 -21.47 -4.93 -5.06
C ALA A 67 -20.74 -4.95 -3.69
N LEU A 68 -20.74 -3.85 -2.94
CA LEU A 68 -20.19 -3.80 -1.59
C LEU A 68 -20.87 -4.80 -0.64
N THR A 69 -22.19 -4.96 -0.77
CA THR A 69 -22.95 -5.92 0.03
C THR A 69 -22.68 -7.37 -0.41
N ALA A 70 -22.58 -7.61 -1.73
CA ALA A 70 -22.21 -8.91 -2.28
C ALA A 70 -20.81 -9.35 -1.82
N GLU A 71 -19.86 -8.44 -1.79
CA GLU A 71 -18.50 -8.70 -1.28
C GLU A 71 -18.52 -9.13 0.18
N LYS A 72 -19.30 -8.44 1.03
CA LYS A 72 -19.46 -8.83 2.44
C LYS A 72 -20.02 -10.25 2.58
N ILE A 73 -21.07 -10.58 1.82
CA ILE A 73 -21.69 -11.92 1.86
C ILE A 73 -20.68 -12.99 1.43
N LEU A 74 -19.95 -12.78 0.34
CA LEU A 74 -18.94 -13.73 -0.14
C LEU A 74 -17.81 -13.90 0.87
N ASN A 75 -17.42 -12.83 1.54
CA ASN A 75 -16.44 -12.89 2.62
C ASN A 75 -16.93 -13.72 3.81
N GLU A 76 -18.20 -13.59 4.24
CA GLU A 76 -18.79 -14.41 5.29
C GLU A 76 -18.86 -15.90 4.91
N VAL A 77 -19.15 -16.19 3.64
CA VAL A 77 -19.11 -17.58 3.13
C VAL A 77 -17.70 -18.16 3.19
N ASN A 78 -16.69 -17.38 2.77
CA ASN A 78 -15.30 -17.80 2.89
C ASN A 78 -14.90 -18.05 4.36
N GLU A 79 -15.46 -17.30 5.31
CA GLU A 79 -15.21 -17.53 6.74
C GLU A 79 -15.66 -18.93 7.20
N ILE A 80 -16.73 -19.48 6.63
CA ILE A 80 -17.15 -20.86 6.94
C ILE A 80 -16.05 -21.86 6.57
N ASN A 81 -15.43 -21.69 5.41
CA ASN A 81 -14.32 -22.53 4.95
C ASN A 81 -13.10 -22.38 5.87
N PHE A 82 -12.79 -21.17 6.31
CA PHE A 82 -11.67 -20.90 7.21
C PHE A 82 -11.91 -21.48 8.62
N LYS A 83 -13.13 -21.36 9.16
CA LYS A 83 -13.48 -22.01 10.43
C LYS A 83 -13.25 -23.52 10.38
N THR A 84 -13.59 -24.13 9.25
CA THR A 84 -13.37 -25.57 9.04
C THR A 84 -11.87 -25.92 9.02
N ALA A 85 -11.03 -25.09 8.37
CA ALA A 85 -9.58 -25.26 8.34
C ALA A 85 -8.94 -25.04 9.72
N THR A 86 -9.36 -23.98 10.41
CA THR A 86 -8.91 -23.65 11.78
C THR A 86 -9.27 -24.76 12.78
N PHE A 87 -10.46 -25.34 12.66
CA PHE A 87 -10.87 -26.49 13.50
C PHE A 87 -9.98 -27.71 13.28
N LYS A 88 -9.37 -27.83 12.10
CA LYS A 88 -8.35 -28.85 11.77
C LYS A 88 -6.93 -28.43 12.15
N GLY A 89 -6.73 -27.33 12.86
CA GLY A 89 -5.41 -26.80 13.26
C GLY A 89 -4.59 -26.19 12.12
N LYS A 90 -5.21 -25.91 10.94
CA LYS A 90 -4.54 -25.30 9.81
C LYS A 90 -4.97 -23.85 9.64
N VAL A 91 -4.00 -22.94 9.55
CA VAL A 91 -4.25 -21.55 9.15
C VAL A 91 -4.09 -21.47 7.63
N SER A 92 -5.17 -21.10 6.94
CA SER A 92 -5.20 -20.99 5.48
C SER A 92 -6.07 -19.83 5.05
N GLY A 93 -6.04 -19.50 3.77
CA GLY A 93 -6.87 -18.47 3.15
C GLY A 93 -6.08 -17.31 2.58
N THR A 94 -6.76 -16.27 2.12
CA THR A 94 -6.12 -15.11 1.51
C THR A 94 -5.78 -14.06 2.56
N LEU A 95 -4.53 -13.59 2.57
CA LEU A 95 -4.07 -12.42 3.30
C LEU A 95 -3.93 -11.26 2.32
N LYS A 96 -4.78 -10.24 2.44
CA LYS A 96 -4.77 -9.04 1.61
C LYS A 96 -4.02 -7.91 2.30
N VAL A 97 -2.85 -7.57 1.79
CA VAL A 97 -1.97 -6.53 2.34
C VAL A 97 -1.81 -5.40 1.34
N SER A 98 -1.96 -4.17 1.77
CA SER A 98 -1.54 -3.00 0.98
C SER A 98 -0.40 -2.26 1.66
N VAL A 99 0.56 -1.75 0.88
CA VAL A 99 1.72 -1.06 1.42
C VAL A 99 2.03 0.21 0.64
N VAL A 100 2.46 1.25 1.35
CA VAL A 100 2.96 2.44 0.66
C VAL A 100 4.20 2.08 -0.17
N SER A 101 4.43 2.81 -1.26
CA SER A 101 5.51 2.56 -2.23
C SER A 101 6.89 2.33 -1.58
N THR A 102 7.15 2.93 -0.43
CA THR A 102 8.38 2.72 0.35
C THR A 102 8.31 1.49 1.24
N GLY A 103 7.12 1.02 1.59
CA GLY A 103 6.89 -0.19 2.38
C GLY A 103 7.31 -1.49 1.69
N LYS A 104 7.46 -1.46 0.35
CA LYS A 104 8.00 -2.59 -0.41
C LYS A 104 9.42 -3.02 0.03
N TYR A 105 10.16 -2.14 0.69
CA TYR A 105 11.47 -2.45 1.26
C TYR A 105 11.40 -3.07 2.66
N VAL A 106 10.22 -3.08 3.27
CA VAL A 106 9.99 -3.55 4.63
C VAL A 106 9.16 -4.83 4.65
N ILE A 107 8.02 -4.83 3.97
CA ILE A 107 7.00 -5.87 4.08
C ILE A 107 7.51 -7.29 3.70
N PRO A 108 8.39 -7.50 2.71
CA PRO A 108 8.87 -8.84 2.38
C PRO A 108 9.59 -9.53 3.56
N TYR A 109 10.34 -8.77 4.35
CA TYR A 109 11.05 -9.28 5.52
C TYR A 109 10.10 -9.64 6.67
N LEU A 110 8.97 -8.95 6.79
CA LEU A 110 7.95 -9.26 7.78
C LEU A 110 7.10 -10.46 7.38
N LEU A 111 7.01 -10.75 6.07
CA LEU A 111 6.19 -11.84 5.52
C LEU A 111 6.98 -13.13 5.30
N SER A 112 8.30 -13.07 5.13
CA SER A 112 9.13 -14.22 4.73
C SER A 112 8.91 -15.45 5.61
N ASP A 113 9.22 -15.34 6.89
CA ASP A 113 9.12 -16.45 7.84
C ASP A 113 7.66 -16.81 8.15
N PHE A 114 6.77 -15.82 8.12
CA PHE A 114 5.32 -16.02 8.28
C PHE A 114 4.75 -16.94 7.19
N LEU A 115 5.08 -16.68 5.92
CA LEU A 115 4.59 -17.50 4.80
C LEU A 115 5.22 -18.90 4.79
N GLN A 116 6.46 -19.05 5.26
CA GLN A 116 7.06 -20.36 5.46
C GLN A 116 6.36 -21.16 6.57
N LYS A 117 5.96 -20.48 7.65
CA LYS A 117 5.23 -21.09 8.76
C LYS A 117 3.80 -21.48 8.38
N TYR A 118 3.17 -20.75 7.47
CA TYR A 118 1.79 -20.94 7.03
C TYR A 118 1.69 -21.05 5.51
N PRO A 119 2.13 -22.19 4.92
CA PRO A 119 2.23 -22.37 3.47
C PRO A 119 0.87 -22.39 2.74
N ASP A 120 -0.23 -22.61 3.46
CA ASP A 120 -1.59 -22.65 2.92
C ASP A 120 -2.23 -21.23 2.86
N ILE A 121 -1.44 -20.17 3.05
CA ILE A 121 -1.90 -18.78 2.92
C ILE A 121 -1.56 -18.24 1.53
N ASP A 122 -2.59 -17.76 0.84
CA ASP A 122 -2.45 -17.00 -0.41
C ASP A 122 -2.24 -15.52 -0.09
N LEU A 123 -1.09 -14.96 -0.45
CA LEU A 123 -0.79 -13.54 -0.27
C LEU A 123 -1.25 -12.71 -1.48
N GLN A 124 -2.04 -11.66 -1.23
CA GLN A 124 -2.31 -10.58 -2.17
C GLN A 124 -1.68 -9.30 -1.62
N LEU A 125 -0.60 -8.84 -2.29
CA LEU A 125 0.15 -7.66 -1.89
C LEU A 125 -0.01 -6.55 -2.95
N ASP A 126 -0.64 -5.43 -2.58
CA ASP A 126 -0.70 -4.23 -3.41
C ASP A 126 0.30 -3.16 -2.91
N VAL A 127 1.02 -2.53 -3.84
CA VAL A 127 1.97 -1.46 -3.55
C VAL A 127 1.49 -0.18 -4.19
N SER A 128 1.15 0.82 -3.38
CA SER A 128 0.56 2.06 -3.87
C SER A 128 1.01 3.29 -3.07
N ASN A 129 0.29 4.41 -3.18
CA ASN A 129 0.52 5.60 -2.34
C ASN A 129 -0.47 5.66 -1.17
N LYS A 130 -0.20 6.58 -0.21
CA LYS A 130 -1.02 6.72 1.00
C LYS A 130 -2.50 6.99 0.69
N ALA A 131 -2.79 7.80 -0.33
CA ALA A 131 -4.18 8.15 -0.67
C ALA A 131 -4.98 6.92 -1.11
N LYS A 132 -4.42 6.08 -2.00
CA LYS A 132 -5.07 4.84 -2.43
C LYS A 132 -5.23 3.86 -1.27
N ILE A 133 -4.19 3.65 -0.46
CA ILE A 133 -4.26 2.75 0.70
C ILE A 133 -5.34 3.20 1.70
N THR A 134 -5.48 4.51 1.92
CA THR A 134 -6.54 5.05 2.78
C THR A 134 -7.92 4.71 2.21
N ALA A 135 -8.11 4.83 0.89
CA ALA A 135 -9.35 4.42 0.22
C ALA A 135 -9.59 2.91 0.32
N ASP A 136 -8.54 2.08 0.16
CA ASP A 136 -8.64 0.62 0.29
C ASP A 136 -9.07 0.20 1.71
N LEU A 137 -8.54 0.88 2.75
CA LEU A 137 -8.96 0.68 4.14
C LEU A 137 -10.43 1.08 4.36
N ILE A 138 -10.86 2.25 3.85
CA ILE A 138 -12.26 2.72 3.93
C ILE A 138 -13.20 1.72 3.27
N ASN A 139 -12.84 1.25 2.08
CA ASN A 139 -13.66 0.33 1.29
C ASN A 139 -13.53 -1.13 1.77
N ASN A 140 -12.73 -1.38 2.79
CA ASN A 140 -12.48 -2.72 3.35
C ASN A 140 -12.01 -3.77 2.32
N THR A 141 -11.25 -3.33 1.31
CA THR A 141 -10.72 -4.19 0.25
C THR A 141 -9.44 -4.91 0.64
N VAL A 142 -8.79 -4.50 1.73
CA VAL A 142 -7.55 -5.08 2.28
C VAL A 142 -7.73 -5.43 3.76
N ASP A 143 -6.97 -6.40 4.25
CA ASP A 143 -7.02 -6.81 5.65
C ASP A 143 -6.18 -5.89 6.53
N VAL A 144 -4.95 -5.67 6.13
CA VAL A 144 -3.97 -4.83 6.83
C VAL A 144 -3.21 -3.97 5.85
N SER A 145 -2.66 -2.86 6.34
CA SER A 145 -1.85 -1.95 5.52
C SER A 145 -0.58 -1.54 6.24
N LEU A 146 0.55 -1.43 5.51
CA LEU A 146 1.80 -0.91 6.04
C LEU A 146 1.98 0.56 5.62
N LEU A 147 1.99 1.44 6.62
CA LEU A 147 2.06 2.90 6.45
C LEU A 147 3.14 3.50 7.35
N SER A 148 3.79 4.57 6.88
CA SER A 148 4.71 5.38 7.70
C SER A 148 4.07 6.64 8.27
N THR A 149 2.83 6.93 7.93
CA THR A 149 2.04 8.06 8.45
C THR A 149 0.58 7.63 8.54
N LEU A 150 0.00 7.68 9.75
CA LEU A 150 -1.37 7.23 9.97
C LEU A 150 -2.40 8.07 9.19
N PRO A 151 -3.51 7.48 8.76
CA PRO A 151 -4.62 8.21 8.17
C PRO A 151 -5.43 8.90 9.27
N GLU A 152 -5.45 10.25 9.28
CA GLU A 152 -6.10 11.05 10.33
C GLU A 152 -7.62 10.86 10.40
N ALA A 153 -8.23 10.57 9.24
CA ALA A 153 -9.69 10.42 9.12
C ALA A 153 -10.22 9.04 9.53
N LEU A 154 -9.35 8.09 9.89
CA LEU A 154 -9.74 6.70 10.17
C LEU A 154 -9.41 6.30 11.61
N ASN A 155 -10.38 5.62 12.22
CA ASN A 155 -10.13 4.96 13.50
C ASN A 155 -9.48 3.59 13.23
N VAL A 156 -8.18 3.50 13.46
CA VAL A 156 -7.37 2.30 13.18
C VAL A 156 -6.77 1.71 14.44
N GLU A 157 -6.62 0.40 14.45
CA GLU A 157 -5.70 -0.32 15.32
C GLU A 157 -4.36 -0.48 14.61
N ARG A 158 -3.27 -0.64 15.37
CA ARG A 158 -1.94 -0.70 14.80
C ARG A 158 -0.95 -1.51 15.61
N ILE A 159 0.06 -2.00 14.93
CA ILE A 159 1.34 -2.44 15.49
C ILE A 159 2.40 -1.45 15.04
N SER A 160 2.98 -0.72 15.98
CA SER A 160 4.19 0.08 15.74
C SER A 160 5.37 -0.85 15.51
N LEU A 161 6.16 -0.58 14.46
CA LEU A 161 7.29 -1.42 14.06
C LEU A 161 8.62 -0.73 14.36
N MET A 162 9.01 0.23 13.55
CA MET A 162 10.33 0.89 13.63
C MET A 162 10.27 2.31 13.07
N SER A 163 11.31 3.09 13.34
CA SER A 163 11.48 4.43 12.79
C SER A 163 11.62 4.41 11.27
N ASN A 164 11.04 5.42 10.63
CA ASN A 164 11.20 5.72 9.21
C ASN A 164 11.86 7.08 9.07
N CYS A 165 13.16 7.09 8.79
CA CYS A 165 13.98 8.28 8.68
C CYS A 165 14.11 8.71 7.21
N LEU A 166 13.74 9.96 6.91
CA LEU A 166 13.85 10.54 5.57
C LEU A 166 14.96 11.59 5.56
N TYR A 167 15.88 11.45 4.63
CA TYR A 167 17.01 12.35 4.44
C TYR A 167 16.90 13.09 3.10
N LEU A 168 17.48 14.29 3.03
CA LEU A 168 17.76 14.93 1.75
C LEU A 168 18.94 14.21 1.09
N VAL A 169 18.76 13.79 -0.15
CA VAL A 169 19.71 12.91 -0.87
C VAL A 169 20.11 13.52 -2.21
N SER A 170 21.40 13.39 -2.53
CA SER A 170 21.99 13.80 -3.80
C SER A 170 22.79 12.66 -4.44
N GLY A 171 22.98 12.71 -5.75
CA GLY A 171 23.82 11.75 -6.50
C GLY A 171 25.32 12.06 -6.43
N ARG A 172 25.73 13.20 -5.84
CA ARG A 172 27.12 13.61 -5.63
C ARG A 172 27.33 14.21 -4.25
N PRO A 173 28.54 14.12 -3.68
CA PRO A 173 28.84 14.75 -2.40
C PRO A 173 28.65 16.27 -2.46
N MET A 174 28.04 16.85 -1.42
CA MET A 174 27.87 18.30 -1.26
C MET A 174 28.31 18.74 0.13
N PRO A 175 29.59 18.54 0.53
CA PRO A 175 30.04 18.75 1.91
C PRO A 175 30.03 20.23 2.34
N HIS A 176 30.01 21.16 1.40
CA HIS A 176 29.96 22.60 1.65
C HIS A 176 28.55 23.11 1.98
N ILE A 177 27.51 22.33 1.73
CA ILE A 177 26.13 22.69 2.02
C ILE A 177 25.85 22.36 3.49
N LYS A 178 25.73 23.40 4.32
CA LYS A 178 25.43 23.30 5.76
C LYS A 178 23.99 23.66 6.11
N SER A 179 23.27 24.29 5.16
CA SER A 179 21.87 24.66 5.32
C SER A 179 21.15 24.46 4.01
N ILE A 180 19.88 24.14 4.05
CA ILE A 180 19.04 24.02 2.85
C ILE A 180 18.99 25.33 2.06
N LYS A 181 19.16 26.47 2.72
CA LYS A 181 19.21 27.82 2.10
C LYS A 181 20.46 28.06 1.26
N ASN A 182 21.51 27.25 1.44
CA ASN A 182 22.75 27.34 0.72
C ASN A 182 22.78 26.44 -0.54
N LEU A 183 21.67 25.77 -0.85
CA LEU A 183 21.54 25.01 -2.07
C LEU A 183 21.53 25.94 -3.28
N PRO A 184 22.13 25.52 -4.42
CA PRO A 184 22.05 26.29 -5.65
C PRO A 184 20.61 26.54 -6.08
N ASP A 185 20.31 27.76 -6.45
CA ASP A 185 18.96 28.20 -6.84
C ASP A 185 18.38 27.45 -8.05
N ASP A 186 19.25 26.93 -8.92
CA ASP A 186 18.88 26.21 -10.13
C ASP A 186 18.86 24.69 -9.96
N LEU A 187 19.17 24.19 -8.75
CA LEU A 187 19.17 22.77 -8.44
C LEU A 187 17.73 22.21 -8.45
N PRO A 188 17.39 21.25 -9.31
CA PRO A 188 16.05 20.70 -9.34
C PRO A 188 15.73 19.90 -8.10
N PHE A 189 14.52 20.09 -7.56
CA PHE A 189 13.94 19.26 -6.53
C PHE A 189 13.00 18.22 -7.16
N ILE A 190 13.25 16.95 -6.87
CA ILE A 190 12.47 15.82 -7.41
C ILE A 190 11.48 15.37 -6.38
N PHE A 191 10.20 15.56 -6.68
CA PHE A 191 9.07 15.20 -5.82
C PHE A 191 8.45 13.88 -6.27
N ARG A 192 7.80 13.23 -5.34
CA ARG A 192 6.85 12.16 -5.62
C ARG A 192 5.52 12.75 -6.14
N GLU A 193 4.66 11.87 -6.62
CA GLU A 193 3.29 12.19 -7.04
C GLU A 193 2.42 12.68 -5.86
N GLU A 194 1.27 13.25 -6.19
CA GLU A 194 0.24 13.61 -5.21
C GLU A 194 -0.28 12.39 -4.46
N GLY A 195 -0.63 12.58 -3.18
CA GLY A 195 -1.03 11.48 -2.30
C GLY A 195 0.13 10.68 -1.71
N SER A 196 1.39 10.99 -2.04
CA SER A 196 2.57 10.40 -1.41
C SER A 196 2.88 11.06 -0.07
N ALA A 197 3.04 10.25 0.99
CA ALA A 197 3.47 10.75 2.31
C ALA A 197 4.89 11.35 2.28
N THR A 198 5.79 10.79 1.48
CA THR A 198 7.16 11.31 1.30
C THR A 198 7.15 12.69 0.65
N ARG A 199 6.26 12.91 -0.36
CA ARG A 199 6.06 14.23 -0.95
C ARG A 199 5.59 15.24 0.09
N LYS A 200 4.56 14.90 0.86
CA LYS A 200 4.03 15.77 1.90
C LYS A 200 5.11 16.17 2.91
N ALA A 201 5.88 15.20 3.39
CA ALA A 201 6.99 15.47 4.30
C ALA A 201 8.04 16.42 3.71
N MET A 202 8.36 16.24 2.42
CA MET A 202 9.30 17.12 1.70
C MET A 202 8.75 18.54 1.53
N GLU A 203 7.47 18.67 1.15
CA GLU A 203 6.81 19.97 1.01
C GLU A 203 6.74 20.72 2.34
N ASP A 204 6.40 20.03 3.43
CA ASP A 204 6.35 20.60 4.79
C ASP A 204 7.76 21.05 5.25
N TYR A 205 8.79 20.28 4.97
CA TYR A 205 10.18 20.64 5.29
C TYR A 205 10.63 21.89 4.51
N ILE A 206 10.34 21.95 3.22
CA ILE A 206 10.65 23.10 2.35
C ILE A 206 9.91 24.35 2.86
N GLN A 207 8.62 24.25 3.15
CA GLN A 207 7.81 25.33 3.67
C GLN A 207 8.32 25.84 5.03
N LYS A 208 8.59 24.93 5.97
CA LYS A 208 9.11 25.26 7.30
C LYS A 208 10.42 26.04 7.26
N ASN A 209 11.27 25.75 6.26
CA ASN A 209 12.55 26.41 6.08
C ASN A 209 12.49 27.66 5.18
N GLY A 210 11.30 28.03 4.67
CA GLY A 210 11.10 29.19 3.80
C GLY A 210 11.83 29.10 2.47
N LEU A 211 12.05 27.88 1.95
CA LEU A 211 12.77 27.68 0.70
C LEU A 211 11.83 27.87 -0.50
N SER A 212 12.29 28.66 -1.49
CA SER A 212 11.63 28.79 -2.79
C SER A 212 12.22 27.81 -3.80
N VAL A 213 11.46 26.82 -4.21
CA VAL A 213 11.89 25.82 -5.20
C VAL A 213 11.61 26.36 -6.61
N LYS A 214 12.69 26.70 -7.35
CA LYS A 214 12.61 27.25 -8.72
C LYS A 214 12.38 26.18 -9.79
N LYS A 215 12.95 24.99 -9.59
CA LYS A 215 12.82 23.86 -10.53
C LYS A 215 12.24 22.64 -9.82
N LYS A 216 11.06 22.20 -10.25
CA LYS A 216 10.34 21.06 -9.69
C LYS A 216 10.16 19.98 -10.75
N LEU A 217 10.56 18.76 -10.42
CA LEU A 217 10.26 17.53 -11.19
C LEU A 217 9.34 16.65 -10.38
N VAL A 218 8.42 15.94 -11.02
CA VAL A 218 7.48 15.02 -10.35
C VAL A 218 7.58 13.65 -10.97
N LEU A 219 7.85 12.64 -10.15
CA LEU A 219 7.96 11.24 -10.56
C LEU A 219 7.02 10.37 -9.71
N THR A 220 6.42 9.35 -10.32
CA THR A 220 5.33 8.57 -9.74
C THR A 220 5.77 7.34 -8.96
N SER A 221 7.06 7.08 -8.84
CA SER A 221 7.56 5.96 -8.03
C SER A 221 8.82 6.33 -7.26
N ASN A 222 9.01 5.70 -6.11
CA ASN A 222 10.20 5.91 -5.29
C ASN A 222 11.47 5.46 -6.03
N GLU A 223 11.38 4.42 -6.84
CA GLU A 223 12.50 3.92 -7.65
C GLU A 223 12.87 4.91 -8.75
N ALA A 224 11.89 5.51 -9.44
CA ALA A 224 12.16 6.53 -10.45
C ALA A 224 12.84 7.76 -9.84
N VAL A 225 12.41 8.22 -8.67
CA VAL A 225 13.06 9.32 -7.92
C VAL A 225 14.50 8.93 -7.59
N LYS A 226 14.74 7.73 -7.06
CA LYS A 226 16.06 7.22 -6.72
C LYS A 226 16.99 7.23 -7.93
N GLN A 227 16.53 6.71 -9.06
CA GLN A 227 17.35 6.68 -10.30
C GLN A 227 17.65 8.10 -10.83
N ALA A 228 16.67 9.01 -10.76
CA ALA A 228 16.88 10.40 -11.20
C ALA A 228 17.88 11.15 -10.30
N VAL A 229 17.82 10.95 -8.97
CA VAL A 229 18.82 11.52 -8.04
C VAL A 229 20.18 10.92 -8.31
N ARG A 230 20.29 9.61 -8.50
CA ARG A 230 21.53 8.90 -8.83
C ARG A 230 22.16 9.38 -10.14
N ALA A 231 21.33 9.72 -11.12
CA ALA A 231 21.76 10.31 -12.39
C ALA A 231 22.10 11.81 -12.29
N ASN A 232 22.12 12.40 -11.09
CA ASN A 232 22.37 13.82 -10.84
C ASN A 232 21.39 14.79 -11.54
N ILE A 233 20.16 14.35 -11.81
CA ILE A 233 19.10 15.21 -12.37
C ILE A 233 18.63 16.24 -11.33
N GLY A 234 18.69 15.90 -10.03
CA GLY A 234 18.32 16.78 -8.95
C GLY A 234 18.47 16.09 -7.59
N ILE A 235 17.86 16.67 -6.57
CA ILE A 235 17.86 16.17 -5.19
C ILE A 235 16.44 15.83 -4.74
N SER A 236 16.31 14.96 -3.72
CA SER A 236 15.01 14.60 -3.16
C SER A 236 15.11 14.24 -1.69
N ILE A 237 13.98 14.29 -0.99
CA ILE A 237 13.86 13.68 0.33
C ILE A 237 13.42 12.23 0.13
N MET A 238 14.19 11.29 0.69
CA MET A 238 13.99 9.86 0.52
C MET A 238 14.14 9.10 1.84
N PRO A 239 13.32 8.03 2.06
CA PRO A 239 13.51 7.15 3.20
C PRO A 239 14.78 6.34 3.04
N ILE A 240 15.58 6.29 4.10
CA ILE A 240 16.87 5.59 4.10
C ILE A 240 16.74 4.11 3.77
N ILE A 241 15.63 3.50 4.19
CA ILE A 241 15.35 2.08 3.99
C ILE A 241 15.39 1.67 2.51
N GLY A 242 15.09 2.60 1.59
CA GLY A 242 15.05 2.34 0.15
C GLY A 242 16.33 2.63 -0.61
N ILE A 243 17.39 3.10 0.08
CA ILE A 243 18.63 3.59 -0.56
C ILE A 243 19.92 3.05 0.09
N ARG A 244 19.81 2.04 0.96
CA ARG A 244 20.96 1.46 1.69
C ARG A 244 22.11 1.07 0.79
N ASN A 245 21.82 0.35 -0.27
CA ASN A 245 22.86 -0.15 -1.17
C ASN A 245 23.56 0.99 -1.92
N GLU A 246 22.81 1.99 -2.35
CA GLU A 246 23.34 3.16 -3.04
C GLU A 246 24.21 4.03 -2.12
N LEU A 247 23.83 4.14 -0.84
CA LEU A 247 24.66 4.83 0.17
C LEU A 247 25.96 4.08 0.42
N ASN A 248 25.90 2.78 0.62
CA ASN A 248 27.07 1.94 0.87
C ASN A 248 28.04 1.91 -0.32
N ASN A 249 27.51 1.98 -1.54
CA ASN A 249 28.29 1.97 -2.77
C ASN A 249 28.76 3.37 -3.23
N GLY A 250 28.45 4.42 -2.43
CA GLY A 250 28.82 5.80 -2.79
C GLY A 250 28.12 6.34 -4.04
N GLN A 251 26.95 5.82 -4.36
CA GLN A 251 26.13 6.24 -5.51
C GLN A 251 25.09 7.30 -5.13
N LEU A 252 24.77 7.38 -3.84
CA LEU A 252 23.92 8.40 -3.24
C LEU A 252 24.56 8.91 -1.95
N PHE A 253 24.28 10.16 -1.63
CA PHE A 253 24.84 10.85 -0.45
C PHE A 253 23.71 11.53 0.32
N SER A 254 23.57 11.23 1.62
CA SER A 254 22.67 11.97 2.48
C SER A 254 23.30 13.28 2.93
N MET A 255 22.50 14.32 3.00
CA MET A 255 22.91 15.62 3.52
C MET A 255 22.38 15.82 4.94
N PRO A 256 23.25 15.92 5.95
CA PRO A 256 22.86 16.18 7.34
C PRO A 256 22.58 17.68 7.50
N LEU A 257 21.36 18.10 7.18
CA LEU A 257 20.92 19.48 7.31
C LEU A 257 20.01 19.62 8.53
N GLU A 258 19.90 20.83 9.06
CA GLU A 258 19.03 21.13 10.20
C GLU A 258 17.58 20.69 9.94
N GLY A 259 16.98 20.01 10.90
CA GLY A 259 15.64 19.43 10.80
C GLY A 259 15.55 18.12 10.02
N LEU A 260 16.68 17.53 9.63
CA LEU A 260 16.78 16.19 9.04
C LEU A 260 17.56 15.25 9.95
N PRO A 261 17.20 13.96 9.99
CA PRO A 261 16.14 13.32 9.22
C PRO A 261 14.74 13.74 9.66
N ILE A 262 13.77 13.74 8.71
CA ILE A 262 12.36 13.75 9.10
C ILE A 262 12.03 12.35 9.60
N VAL A 263 11.56 12.24 10.82
CA VAL A 263 11.26 10.95 11.46
C VAL A 263 9.76 10.72 11.48
N SER A 264 9.33 9.56 11.03
CA SER A 264 8.01 9.00 11.21
C SER A 264 8.13 7.55 11.67
N GLU A 265 7.04 6.81 11.78
CA GLU A 265 7.06 5.45 12.30
C GLU A 265 6.36 4.49 11.33
N TRP A 266 6.99 3.37 11.02
CA TRP A 266 6.34 2.29 10.29
C TRP A 266 5.30 1.61 11.18
N ASN A 267 4.09 1.52 10.67
CA ASN A 267 2.96 0.89 11.36
C ASN A 267 2.25 -0.08 10.43
N LEU A 268 1.98 -1.28 10.91
CA LEU A 268 0.95 -2.14 10.34
C LEU A 268 -0.38 -1.68 10.93
N VAL A 269 -1.36 -1.34 10.08
CA VAL A 269 -2.65 -0.78 10.50
C VAL A 269 -3.82 -1.54 9.91
N TRP A 270 -4.96 -1.52 10.62
CA TRP A 270 -6.25 -2.03 10.16
C TRP A 270 -7.38 -1.24 10.80
N ILE A 271 -8.58 -1.31 10.22
CA ILE A 271 -9.76 -0.60 10.74
C ILE A 271 -10.13 -1.17 12.12
N LYS A 272 -10.31 -0.30 13.10
CA LYS A 272 -10.70 -0.69 14.45
C LYS A 272 -12.08 -1.35 14.45
N GLY A 273 -12.17 -2.48 15.14
CA GLY A 273 -13.40 -3.27 15.22
C GLY A 273 -13.69 -4.11 13.97
N LYS A 274 -12.79 -4.11 12.98
CA LYS A 274 -12.87 -5.04 11.85
C LYS A 274 -12.68 -6.46 12.36
N ARG A 275 -13.59 -7.35 12.00
CA ARG A 275 -13.40 -8.78 12.22
C ARG A 275 -12.36 -9.30 11.24
N MET A 276 -11.24 -9.80 11.77
CA MET A 276 -10.16 -10.35 10.96
C MET A 276 -10.45 -11.78 10.52
N PHE A 277 -10.10 -12.07 9.27
CA PHE A 277 -10.02 -13.44 8.78
C PHE A 277 -8.82 -14.17 9.40
N PRO A 278 -8.85 -15.51 9.51
CA PRO A 278 -7.82 -16.28 10.18
C PRO A 278 -6.39 -16.01 9.68
N ALA A 279 -6.20 -15.85 8.38
CA ALA A 279 -4.88 -15.51 7.80
C ALA A 279 -4.38 -14.14 8.27
N ALA A 280 -5.26 -13.14 8.29
CA ALA A 280 -4.93 -11.79 8.75
C ALA A 280 -4.69 -11.75 10.27
N GLN A 281 -5.52 -12.44 11.06
CA GLN A 281 -5.33 -12.55 12.49
C GLN A 281 -4.02 -13.25 12.83
N ALA A 282 -3.71 -14.36 12.17
CA ALA A 282 -2.44 -15.07 12.35
C ALA A 282 -1.23 -14.19 12.01
N PHE A 283 -1.34 -13.34 10.98
CA PHE A 283 -0.27 -12.40 10.66
C PHE A 283 -0.10 -11.30 11.72
N ILE A 284 -1.19 -10.76 12.25
CA ILE A 284 -1.18 -9.78 13.34
C ILE A 284 -0.55 -10.40 14.60
N ASP A 285 -0.98 -11.61 14.98
CA ASP A 285 -0.47 -12.34 16.14
C ASP A 285 1.03 -12.65 15.98
N TYR A 286 1.42 -13.13 14.79
CA TYR A 286 2.82 -13.39 14.44
C TYR A 286 3.68 -12.13 14.58
N LEU A 287 3.28 -11.01 13.97
CA LEU A 287 4.04 -9.76 14.09
C LEU A 287 4.05 -9.21 15.51
N THR A 288 2.96 -9.39 16.27
CA THR A 288 2.94 -8.97 17.68
C THR A 288 3.99 -9.71 18.50
N ALA A 289 4.19 -11.01 18.23
CA ALA A 289 5.18 -11.85 18.91
C ALA A 289 6.61 -11.59 18.41
N GLU A 290 6.81 -11.51 17.08
CA GLU A 290 8.14 -11.61 16.48
C GLU A 290 8.74 -10.26 16.02
N LYS A 291 7.99 -9.15 16.08
CA LYS A 291 8.42 -7.86 15.52
C LYS A 291 9.81 -7.41 15.99
N GLN A 292 10.14 -7.61 17.26
CA GLN A 292 11.44 -7.17 17.80
C GLN A 292 12.60 -7.93 17.15
N SER A 293 12.47 -9.25 17.05
CA SER A 293 13.46 -10.11 16.38
C SER A 293 13.61 -9.75 14.91
N LEU A 294 12.47 -9.60 14.18
CA LEU A 294 12.47 -9.24 12.77
C LEU A 294 13.13 -7.87 12.51
N ILE A 295 12.83 -6.87 13.33
CA ILE A 295 13.40 -5.54 13.20
C ILE A 295 14.90 -5.57 13.50
N GLN A 296 15.32 -6.22 14.58
CA GLN A 296 16.72 -6.36 14.95
C GLN A 296 17.54 -7.05 13.85
N ASN A 297 17.00 -8.14 13.29
CA ASN A 297 17.73 -8.93 12.30
C ASN A 297 17.87 -8.24 10.95
N HIS A 298 16.86 -7.47 10.52
CA HIS A 298 16.81 -6.94 9.17
C HIS A 298 17.01 -5.42 9.06
N PHE A 299 16.76 -4.66 10.15
CA PHE A 299 16.65 -3.20 10.05
C PHE A 299 17.47 -2.44 11.10
N SER A 300 18.21 -3.10 12.04
CA SER A 300 19.07 -2.43 13.04
C SER A 300 20.05 -1.42 12.42
N TRP A 301 20.55 -1.72 11.22
CA TRP A 301 21.44 -0.82 10.49
C TRP A 301 20.86 0.58 10.23
N ALA A 302 19.53 0.73 10.17
CA ALA A 302 18.89 2.01 9.90
C ALA A 302 18.97 2.94 11.12
N ASP A 303 18.87 2.39 12.33
CA ASP A 303 19.04 3.11 13.59
C ASP A 303 20.52 3.49 13.79
N GLU A 304 21.45 2.55 13.55
CA GLU A 304 22.90 2.79 13.56
C GLU A 304 23.31 3.90 12.58
N TYR A 305 22.70 3.93 11.39
CA TYR A 305 22.97 4.99 10.42
C TYR A 305 22.48 6.36 10.93
N ALA A 306 21.33 6.41 11.58
CA ALA A 306 20.79 7.65 12.13
C ALA A 306 21.65 8.18 13.29
N GLU A 307 22.15 7.31 14.16
CA GLU A 307 23.04 7.67 15.26
C GLU A 307 24.39 8.20 14.78
N ASN A 308 24.98 7.60 13.74
CA ASN A 308 26.29 7.99 13.19
C ASN A 308 26.26 9.29 12.36
N LYS A 309 25.09 9.84 12.05
CA LYS A 309 24.93 11.07 11.23
C LYS A 309 24.43 12.27 12.04
N ASN A 310 24.02 12.08 13.28
CA ASN A 310 23.70 13.14 14.25
C ASN A 310 24.97 13.58 14.97
#